data_7d6c51644a3127b49506c45b32808e46
#
_entry.id   7d6c51644a3127b49506c45b32808e46
#
_cell.length_a   1.000
_cell.length_b   1.000
_cell.length_c   1.000
_cell.angle_alpha   90.00
_cell.angle_beta   90.00
_cell.angle_gamma   90.00
#
_symmetry.space_group_name_H-M   'P 1'
#
loop_
_entity.id
_entity.type
_entity.pdbx_description
1 polymer ?
#
loop_
_entity_poly.entity_id
_entity_poly.type
_entity_poly.pdbx_seq_one_letter_code
_entity_poly.pdbx_strand_id
1 'polypeptide(L)'
;MTSRIFRSISSVAIAVFLASLALIMGVLYDYFSGTQMTRLRSETELVADAVEISGVNYLRSLDATDDDLRITWIQPDGSVTYDNKADTNGMENHLEREEIKAALESGEGESSRYSTTLTERQLYCARRLGDGSVLRLSASHLSWWVLILSMISPILTVFGIALALSLLLAYRLSRRIVRPLNELDLEHPEPGSYYEELSPLVDRIIGQKNQLRIQKAELDRKTKEFDTATRNMSEGIVLLSDSGAVLSINDSALRLLGISSYCIGKDLLLFSDSGELRELIATAQNGGHCERIIELDGGSYQLCASPLMSGSTVSGIALIIFDITEKERAEQTRREFTANVSHELKTPLQNISGCAELLSSGMVKPEDVPRFSERISSESRRMIALVEDIIKLSHLDEGAGDMQWQNADLGELAAAAVRTIEPAAERAGVTLESNMSGLQTRTVYTVPPLVSAVMYNLLDNAVKYNHPGGTVRLTLRDDGDGTVLSVADTGIGIPPEARERVFERFYRVDKSRSKEVGGTGLGLSIVKHAAAVLGAAVSLESTLGEGTTVTVRLPHHTPSQAEQG
;
A
#
# COMPACT_ATOMS: atom_id res chain seq x y z
N MET A 1 34.48 10.97 13.43
CA MET A 1 34.99 12.15 12.69
C MET A 1 36.11 12.87 13.42
N THR A 2 35.98 13.14 14.70
CA THR A 2 36.95 13.83 15.57
C THR A 2 38.40 13.29 15.48
N SER A 3 38.59 11.98 15.57
CA SER A 3 39.91 11.33 15.52
C SER A 3 40.65 11.46 14.18
N ARG A 4 39.91 11.57 13.03
CA ARG A 4 40.52 11.77 11.72
C ARG A 4 40.96 13.22 11.52
N ILE A 5 40.12 14.17 11.92
CA ILE A 5 40.43 15.61 11.84
C ILE A 5 41.63 15.94 12.77
N PHE A 6 41.59 15.42 14.00
CA PHE A 6 42.67 15.57 14.95
C PHE A 6 44.03 15.05 14.40
N ARG A 7 44.04 13.82 13.85
CA ARG A 7 45.25 13.24 13.24
C ARG A 7 45.76 14.05 12.06
N SER A 8 44.87 14.54 11.21
CA SER A 8 45.23 15.35 10.04
C SER A 8 45.86 16.69 10.46
N ILE A 9 45.26 17.40 11.42
CA ILE A 9 45.79 18.68 11.92
C ILE A 9 47.15 18.46 12.59
N SER A 10 47.27 17.42 13.43
CA SER A 10 48.51 17.08 14.12
C SER A 10 49.64 16.70 13.14
N SER A 11 49.35 15.93 12.10
CA SER A 11 50.34 15.55 11.10
C SER A 11 50.86 16.75 10.29
N VAL A 12 49.96 17.66 9.90
CA VAL A 12 50.35 18.90 9.21
C VAL A 12 51.20 19.79 10.12
N ALA A 13 50.80 19.94 11.38
CA ALA A 13 51.58 20.74 12.32
C ALA A 13 53.02 20.19 12.55
N ILE A 14 53.14 18.88 12.66
CA ILE A 14 54.44 18.20 12.77
C ILE A 14 55.27 18.41 11.50
N ALA A 15 54.67 18.24 10.31
CA ALA A 15 55.37 18.42 9.05
C ALA A 15 55.87 19.85 8.87
N VAL A 16 55.08 20.85 9.17
CA VAL A 16 55.45 22.27 9.13
C VAL A 16 56.59 22.57 10.12
N PHE A 17 56.48 22.02 11.36
CA PHE A 17 57.53 22.19 12.37
C PHE A 17 58.86 21.61 11.90
N LEU A 18 58.88 20.37 11.39
CA LEU A 18 60.09 19.73 10.87
C LEU A 18 60.70 20.50 9.68
N ALA A 19 59.88 20.97 8.78
CA ALA A 19 60.36 21.78 7.66
C ALA A 19 60.97 23.11 8.11
N SER A 20 60.29 23.80 9.06
CA SER A 20 60.83 25.04 9.65
C SER A 20 62.13 24.81 10.44
N LEU A 21 62.20 23.72 11.17
CA LEU A 21 63.42 23.36 11.89
C LEU A 21 64.61 23.11 10.97
N ALA A 22 64.38 22.34 9.87
CA ALA A 22 65.43 22.08 8.87
C ALA A 22 65.94 23.38 8.22
N LEU A 23 65.02 24.29 7.91
CA LEU A 23 65.38 25.58 7.32
C LEU A 23 66.18 26.47 8.29
N ILE A 24 65.70 26.58 9.54
CA ILE A 24 66.39 27.37 10.59
C ILE A 24 67.79 26.82 10.85
N MET A 25 67.92 25.49 10.96
CA MET A 25 69.20 24.84 11.16
C MET A 25 70.18 25.10 10.01
N GLY A 26 69.68 25.07 8.78
CA GLY A 26 70.48 25.41 7.61
C GLY A 26 71.01 26.85 7.68
N VAL A 27 70.11 27.81 7.91
CA VAL A 27 70.48 29.23 8.00
C VAL A 27 71.44 29.49 9.17
N LEU A 28 71.21 28.88 10.32
CA LEU A 28 72.10 29.03 11.48
C LEU A 28 73.48 28.46 11.19
N TYR A 29 73.55 27.29 10.54
CA TYR A 29 74.82 26.69 10.18
C TYR A 29 75.64 27.63 9.23
N ASP A 30 75.05 28.15 8.19
CA ASP A 30 75.69 29.07 7.25
C ASP A 30 76.14 30.35 7.95
N TYR A 31 75.32 30.90 8.85
CA TYR A 31 75.65 32.09 9.64
C TYR A 31 76.85 31.84 10.58
N PHE A 32 76.84 30.75 11.36
CA PHE A 32 77.94 30.43 12.28
C PHE A 32 79.21 30.10 11.52
N SER A 33 79.13 29.36 10.39
CA SER A 33 80.29 29.05 9.56
C SER A 33 80.94 30.31 9.00
N GLY A 34 80.14 31.21 8.44
CA GLY A 34 80.61 32.48 7.92
C GLY A 34 81.24 33.39 9.00
N THR A 35 80.60 33.45 10.16
CA THR A 35 81.12 34.27 11.28
C THR A 35 82.45 33.75 11.83
N GLN A 36 82.60 32.42 11.91
CA GLN A 36 83.87 31.84 12.35
C GLN A 36 85.00 32.05 11.37
N MET A 37 84.79 31.96 10.09
CA MET A 37 85.78 32.25 9.04
C MET A 37 86.19 33.71 9.09
N THR A 38 85.25 34.64 9.24
CA THR A 38 85.53 36.07 9.33
C THR A 38 86.35 36.37 10.60
N ARG A 39 86.05 35.73 11.71
CA ARG A 39 86.81 35.86 12.97
C ARG A 39 88.25 35.33 12.79
N LEU A 40 88.40 34.11 12.24
CA LEU A 40 89.72 33.51 12.01
C LEU A 40 90.58 34.38 11.09
N ARG A 41 89.98 34.99 10.07
CA ARG A 41 90.63 35.94 9.15
C ARG A 41 91.15 37.18 9.94
N SER A 42 90.30 37.82 10.76
CA SER A 42 90.67 38.98 11.52
C SER A 42 91.74 38.65 12.54
N GLU A 43 91.68 37.46 13.17
CA GLU A 43 92.71 36.97 14.11
C GLU A 43 94.04 36.70 13.36
N THR A 44 93.96 36.12 12.12
CA THR A 44 95.18 35.89 11.31
C THR A 44 95.84 37.19 10.95
N GLU A 45 95.06 38.21 10.57
CA GLU A 45 95.58 39.56 10.26
C GLU A 45 96.26 40.20 11.42
N LEU A 46 95.60 40.18 12.61
CA LEU A 46 96.20 40.75 13.86
C LEU A 46 97.47 40.04 14.25
N VAL A 47 97.50 38.70 14.18
CA VAL A 47 98.68 37.91 14.57
C VAL A 47 99.79 38.12 13.51
N ALA A 48 99.49 38.21 12.21
CA ALA A 48 100.47 38.47 11.19
C ALA A 48 101.15 39.85 11.33
N ASP A 49 100.36 40.89 11.57
CA ASP A 49 100.86 42.24 11.81
C ASP A 49 101.77 42.28 13.13
N ALA A 50 101.40 41.56 14.15
CA ALA A 50 102.15 41.47 15.38
C ALA A 50 103.46 40.68 15.18
N VAL A 51 103.44 39.63 14.34
CA VAL A 51 104.62 38.83 14.01
C VAL A 51 105.61 39.64 13.15
N GLU A 52 105.14 40.48 12.22
CA GLU A 52 105.96 41.39 11.42
C GLU A 52 106.73 42.36 12.34
N ILE A 53 106.09 42.80 13.44
CA ILE A 53 106.74 43.77 14.32
C ILE A 53 107.72 43.10 15.33
N SER A 54 107.30 41.95 15.94
CA SER A 54 107.95 41.35 17.10
C SER A 54 108.63 39.98 16.83
N GLY A 55 108.48 39.41 15.66
CA GLY A 55 109.05 38.12 15.23
C GLY A 55 108.52 36.92 16.06
N VAL A 56 109.31 35.85 16.09
CA VAL A 56 108.93 34.56 16.78
C VAL A 56 108.63 34.73 18.30
N ASN A 57 109.16 35.78 18.91
CA ASN A 57 108.93 36.01 20.35
C ASN A 57 107.50 36.30 20.65
N TYR A 58 106.76 36.95 19.77
CA TYR A 58 105.31 37.16 19.93
C TYR A 58 104.55 35.83 19.85
N LEU A 59 104.91 34.95 18.94
CA LEU A 59 104.28 33.64 18.82
C LEU A 59 104.44 32.77 20.06
N ARG A 60 105.62 32.79 20.66
CA ARG A 60 105.88 32.07 21.95
C ARG A 60 105.05 32.62 23.12
N SER A 61 104.69 33.89 23.08
CA SER A 61 103.88 34.50 24.14
C SER A 61 102.37 34.14 23.92
N LEU A 62 101.93 33.86 22.72
CA LEU A 62 100.62 33.42 22.41
C LEU A 62 100.36 31.95 22.76
N ASP A 63 101.39 31.09 22.76
CA ASP A 63 101.28 29.66 23.13
C ASP A 63 100.66 29.42 24.50
N ALA A 64 100.66 30.39 25.40
CA ALA A 64 100.12 30.29 26.74
C ALA A 64 98.67 30.70 26.88
N THR A 65 97.99 31.21 25.77
CA THR A 65 96.74 31.96 25.92
C THR A 65 95.51 31.39 25.19
N ASP A 66 95.70 30.61 24.16
CA ASP A 66 94.55 30.09 23.35
C ASP A 66 94.83 28.67 22.88
N ASP A 67 94.18 27.70 23.53
CA ASP A 67 94.35 26.28 23.25
C ASP A 67 93.59 25.79 21.95
N ASP A 68 92.68 26.59 21.39
CA ASP A 68 91.88 26.22 20.21
C ASP A 68 92.49 26.68 18.89
N LEU A 69 93.50 27.61 18.97
CA LEU A 69 94.07 28.17 17.78
C LEU A 69 95.41 27.49 17.46
N ARG A 70 95.55 26.96 16.25
CA ARG A 70 96.88 26.48 15.81
C ARG A 70 97.48 27.49 14.85
N ILE A 71 98.71 27.87 15.17
CA ILE A 71 99.50 28.87 14.47
C ILE A 71 100.70 28.17 13.85
N THR A 72 100.91 28.32 12.54
CA THR A 72 102.01 27.74 11.81
C THR A 72 102.66 28.83 10.97
N TRP A 73 104.00 28.96 11.14
CA TRP A 73 104.82 29.91 10.32
C TRP A 73 105.58 29.13 9.26
N ILE A 74 105.45 29.49 7.99
CA ILE A 74 105.94 28.75 6.84
C ILE A 74 106.81 29.65 5.99
N GLN A 75 107.96 29.16 5.63
CA GLN A 75 108.88 29.87 4.77
C GLN A 75 108.38 29.87 3.32
N PRO A 76 108.94 30.77 2.43
CA PRO A 76 108.56 30.82 1.02
C PRO A 76 108.82 29.51 0.28
N ASP A 77 109.70 28.64 0.71
CA ASP A 77 110.00 27.31 0.20
C ASP A 77 109.00 26.22 0.69
N GLY A 78 108.05 26.59 1.56
CA GLY A 78 107.03 25.71 2.11
C GLY A 78 107.48 24.97 3.39
N SER A 79 108.75 25.21 3.87
CA SER A 79 109.20 24.63 5.12
C SER A 79 108.59 25.33 6.31
N VAL A 80 108.27 24.57 7.39
CA VAL A 80 107.61 25.09 8.58
C VAL A 80 108.71 25.48 9.64
N THR A 81 108.73 26.76 10.01
CA THR A 81 109.69 27.31 10.91
C THR A 81 109.20 27.30 12.38
N TYR A 82 107.86 27.42 12.54
CA TYR A 82 107.23 27.42 13.88
C TYR A 82 105.82 26.81 13.78
N ASP A 83 105.48 25.99 14.72
CA ASP A 83 104.09 25.49 14.94
C ASP A 83 103.87 25.34 16.44
N ASN A 84 102.72 25.86 16.95
CA ASN A 84 102.44 25.84 18.39
C ASN A 84 101.82 24.50 18.88
N LYS A 85 101.44 23.60 18.00
CA LYS A 85 100.79 22.32 18.35
C LYS A 85 101.62 21.09 18.01
N ALA A 86 102.63 21.21 17.15
CA ALA A 86 103.43 20.08 16.73
C ALA A 86 104.92 20.42 16.52
N ASP A 87 105.79 19.41 16.64
CA ASP A 87 107.24 19.59 16.40
C ASP A 87 107.55 19.81 14.91
N THR A 88 108.25 20.87 14.63
CA THR A 88 108.56 21.29 13.20
C THR A 88 109.51 20.34 12.51
N ASN A 89 110.33 19.54 13.26
CA ASN A 89 111.34 18.66 12.66
C ASN A 89 110.85 17.47 11.85
N GLY A 90 109.55 17.20 11.86
CA GLY A 90 108.90 16.07 11.11
C GLY A 90 107.76 16.48 10.21
N MET A 91 107.55 17.77 10.02
CA MET A 91 106.48 18.25 9.22
C MET A 91 106.82 18.18 7.66
N GLU A 92 105.77 17.73 6.91
CA GLU A 92 105.81 17.77 5.44
C GLU A 92 105.83 19.21 4.99
N ASN A 93 106.33 19.39 3.75
CA ASN A 93 106.30 20.68 3.10
C ASN A 93 104.87 21.15 2.85
N HIS A 94 104.55 22.37 3.22
CA HIS A 94 103.19 22.92 3.14
C HIS A 94 102.87 23.73 1.90
N LEU A 95 103.84 23.80 0.91
CA LEU A 95 103.70 24.62 -0.32
C LEU A 95 102.46 24.26 -1.17
N GLU A 96 102.08 22.96 -1.18
CA GLU A 96 100.96 22.46 -1.94
C GLU A 96 99.59 22.70 -1.25
N ARG A 97 99.52 23.28 -0.11
CA ARG A 97 98.30 23.60 0.59
C ARG A 97 97.58 24.77 -0.05
N GLU A 98 96.20 24.62 -0.34
CA GLU A 98 95.42 25.63 -1.07
C GLU A 98 95.52 27.01 -0.43
N GLU A 99 95.41 27.10 0.90
CA GLU A 99 95.49 28.33 1.67
C GLU A 99 96.92 28.97 1.56
N ILE A 100 97.97 28.16 1.45
CA ILE A 100 99.31 28.64 1.37
C ILE A 100 99.60 29.14 -0.07
N LYS A 101 99.23 28.39 -1.08
CA LYS A 101 99.30 28.83 -2.48
C LYS A 101 98.58 30.16 -2.71
N ALA A 102 97.29 30.23 -2.24
CA ALA A 102 96.55 31.45 -2.34
C ALA A 102 97.24 32.64 -1.63
N ALA A 103 97.74 32.42 -0.41
CA ALA A 103 98.42 33.46 0.34
C ALA A 103 99.76 33.92 -0.37
N LEU A 104 100.50 33.02 -0.95
CA LEU A 104 101.69 33.37 -1.75
C LEU A 104 101.41 34.18 -3.04
N GLU A 105 100.25 33.87 -3.69
CA GLU A 105 99.86 34.55 -4.94
C GLU A 105 99.11 35.86 -4.69
N SER A 106 98.15 35.89 -3.82
CA SER A 106 97.20 37.02 -3.62
C SER A 106 97.44 37.79 -2.30
N GLY A 107 98.33 37.31 -1.41
CA GLY A 107 98.61 37.88 -0.11
C GLY A 107 97.77 37.24 1.03
N GLU A 108 96.66 36.70 0.71
CA GLU A 108 95.74 35.99 1.66
C GLU A 108 95.23 34.70 1.07
N GLY A 109 94.98 33.65 1.87
CA GLY A 109 94.45 32.39 1.45
C GLY A 109 93.56 31.77 2.54
N GLU A 110 92.40 31.25 2.10
CA GLU A 110 91.48 30.58 2.96
C GLU A 110 91.20 29.18 2.40
N SER A 111 91.05 28.19 3.27
CA SER A 111 90.59 26.87 2.90
C SER A 111 89.87 26.18 4.09
N SER A 112 89.05 25.18 3.74
CA SER A 112 88.41 24.38 4.79
C SER A 112 88.50 22.91 4.43
N ARG A 113 88.99 22.07 5.33
CA ARG A 113 89.13 20.61 5.10
C ARG A 113 88.52 19.80 6.20
N TYR A 114 87.95 18.67 5.82
CA TYR A 114 87.40 17.72 6.79
C TYR A 114 88.57 16.82 7.31
N SER A 115 88.77 16.83 8.61
CA SER A 115 89.73 15.94 9.24
C SER A 115 89.12 14.58 9.46
N THR A 116 89.58 13.58 8.75
CA THR A 116 89.10 12.19 8.92
C THR A 116 89.46 11.59 10.28
N THR A 117 90.45 12.18 10.96
CA THR A 117 90.95 11.71 12.24
C THR A 117 90.24 12.35 13.45
N LEU A 118 89.74 13.56 13.30
CA LEU A 118 89.07 14.31 14.37
C LEU A 118 87.56 14.46 14.15
N THR A 119 87.02 13.98 13.08
CA THR A 119 85.60 14.16 12.68
C THR A 119 85.15 15.62 12.71
N GLU A 120 86.09 16.52 12.49
CA GLU A 120 85.87 17.96 12.54
C GLU A 120 86.35 18.61 11.24
N ARG A 121 85.65 19.65 10.86
CA ARG A 121 86.08 20.49 9.75
C ARG A 121 87.00 21.57 10.25
N GLN A 122 88.21 21.61 9.75
CA GLN A 122 89.17 22.66 10.12
C GLN A 122 89.15 23.79 9.13
N LEU A 123 89.05 25.01 9.64
CA LEU A 123 89.15 26.23 8.89
C LEU A 123 90.64 26.69 8.93
N TYR A 124 91.15 27.08 7.80
CA TYR A 124 92.51 27.57 7.62
C TYR A 124 92.44 28.96 7.00
N CYS A 125 93.19 29.89 7.59
CA CYS A 125 93.43 31.21 7.04
C CYS A 125 94.92 31.47 7.02
N ALA A 126 95.44 31.93 5.89
CA ALA A 126 96.87 32.18 5.74
C ALA A 126 97.08 33.60 5.19
N ARG A 127 98.16 34.28 5.70
CA ARG A 127 98.57 35.61 5.22
C ARG A 127 100.06 35.65 4.99
N ARG A 128 100.41 36.26 3.82
CA ARG A 128 101.77 36.44 3.49
C ARG A 128 102.40 37.65 4.25
N LEU A 129 103.58 37.48 4.88
CA LEU A 129 104.29 38.51 5.60
C LEU A 129 105.24 39.29 4.60
N GLY A 130 105.75 40.45 5.04
CA GLY A 130 106.59 41.31 4.24
C GLY A 130 107.91 40.70 3.83
N ASP A 131 108.42 39.68 4.56
CA ASP A 131 109.64 38.91 4.20
C ASP A 131 109.35 37.78 3.18
N GLY A 132 108.12 37.60 2.74
CA GLY A 132 107.64 36.54 1.80
C GLY A 132 107.27 35.23 2.50
N SER A 133 107.45 35.07 3.77
CA SER A 133 106.95 33.91 4.56
C SER A 133 105.43 33.99 4.73
N VAL A 134 104.78 32.91 5.12
CA VAL A 134 103.30 32.82 5.27
C VAL A 134 102.99 32.41 6.72
N LEU A 135 102.14 33.18 7.34
CA LEU A 135 101.55 32.82 8.62
C LEU A 135 100.19 32.18 8.39
N ARG A 136 99.98 30.97 8.90
CA ARG A 136 98.74 30.24 8.84
C ARG A 136 98.12 30.02 10.21
N LEU A 137 96.90 30.42 10.40
CA LEU A 137 96.07 30.07 11.53
C LEU A 137 95.04 29.03 11.15
N SER A 138 94.81 28.10 12.07
CA SER A 138 93.73 27.16 11.89
C SER A 138 92.92 26.98 13.17
N ALA A 139 91.61 26.87 12.99
CA ALA A 139 90.69 26.64 14.13
C ALA A 139 89.79 25.46 13.81
N SER A 140 89.44 24.69 14.82
CA SER A 140 88.46 23.61 14.65
C SER A 140 87.06 24.19 14.52
N HIS A 141 86.32 23.76 13.47
CA HIS A 141 84.92 24.11 13.29
C HIS A 141 84.06 23.06 13.98
N LEU A 142 83.19 23.49 14.94
CA LEU A 142 82.19 22.63 15.56
C LEU A 142 81.40 21.84 14.54
N SER A 143 81.43 20.49 14.64
CA SER A 143 80.68 19.60 13.77
C SER A 143 79.19 19.85 13.87
N TRP A 144 78.45 19.61 12.79
CA TRP A 144 76.98 19.62 12.79
C TRP A 144 76.34 18.97 13.98
N TRP A 145 76.90 17.84 14.43
CA TRP A 145 76.39 17.06 15.53
C TRP A 145 76.47 17.78 16.86
N VAL A 146 77.54 18.55 17.08
CA VAL A 146 77.75 19.32 18.35
C VAL A 146 76.78 20.50 18.39
N LEU A 147 76.55 21.18 17.25
CA LEU A 147 75.50 22.23 17.13
C LEU A 147 74.14 21.68 17.39
N ILE A 148 73.79 20.55 16.74
CA ILE A 148 72.51 19.90 16.96
C ILE A 148 72.36 19.50 18.43
N LEU A 149 73.38 18.90 19.03
CA LEU A 149 73.38 18.45 20.45
C LEU A 149 73.18 19.62 21.42
N SER A 150 73.87 20.74 21.15
CA SER A 150 73.78 21.93 22.01
C SER A 150 72.40 22.60 21.94
N MET A 151 71.72 22.47 20.76
CA MET A 151 70.38 23.03 20.53
C MET A 151 69.24 22.07 20.85
N ILE A 152 69.50 20.82 21.22
CA ILE A 152 68.49 19.80 21.43
C ILE A 152 67.51 20.21 22.55
N SER A 153 67.98 20.84 23.62
CA SER A 153 67.15 21.29 24.72
C SER A 153 66.16 22.40 24.31
N PRO A 154 66.61 23.51 23.68
CA PRO A 154 65.68 24.54 23.21
C PRO A 154 64.72 24.01 22.12
N ILE A 155 65.20 23.12 21.24
CA ILE A 155 64.38 22.50 20.20
C ILE A 155 63.24 21.67 20.81
N LEU A 156 63.58 20.81 21.80
CA LEU A 156 62.57 19.99 22.49
C LEU A 156 61.56 20.85 23.25
N THR A 157 62.03 21.95 23.85
CA THR A 157 61.14 22.88 24.56
C THR A 157 60.12 23.53 23.59
N VAL A 158 60.61 24.08 22.48
CA VAL A 158 59.73 24.70 21.46
C VAL A 158 58.80 23.67 20.84
N PHE A 159 59.30 22.46 20.55
CA PHE A 159 58.48 21.36 20.06
C PHE A 159 57.38 20.98 21.04
N GLY A 160 57.71 20.85 22.34
CA GLY A 160 56.75 20.54 23.39
C GLY A 160 55.65 21.60 23.49
N ILE A 161 56.01 22.89 23.45
CA ILE A 161 55.03 23.98 23.47
C ILE A 161 54.16 23.97 22.21
N ALA A 162 54.74 23.81 21.03
CA ALA A 162 54.02 23.77 19.75
C ALA A 162 53.06 22.58 19.68
N LEU A 163 53.52 21.41 20.18
CA LEU A 163 52.67 20.22 20.26
C LEU A 163 51.50 20.42 21.22
N ALA A 164 51.76 20.94 22.42
CA ALA A 164 50.72 21.22 23.40
C ALA A 164 49.68 22.22 22.88
N LEU A 165 50.12 23.28 22.21
CA LEU A 165 49.26 24.27 21.61
C LEU A 165 48.42 23.68 20.46
N SER A 166 49.07 22.88 19.60
CA SER A 166 48.38 22.16 18.50
C SER A 166 47.31 21.21 19.02
N LEU A 167 47.63 20.42 20.05
CA LEU A 167 46.68 19.52 20.70
C LEU A 167 45.50 20.27 21.34
N LEU A 168 45.76 21.37 22.00
CA LEU A 168 44.75 22.21 22.64
C LEU A 168 43.82 22.86 21.58
N LEU A 169 44.40 23.38 20.52
CA LEU A 169 43.63 23.92 19.35
C LEU A 169 42.81 22.84 18.68
N ALA A 170 43.41 21.69 18.37
CA ALA A 170 42.72 20.57 17.75
C ALA A 170 41.57 20.07 18.63
N TYR A 171 41.76 20.00 19.96
CA TYR A 171 40.70 19.62 20.90
C TYR A 171 39.56 20.65 20.92
N ARG A 172 39.88 21.95 21.01
CA ARG A 172 38.86 23.01 20.98
C ARG A 172 38.11 23.07 19.67
N LEU A 173 38.80 23.00 18.55
CA LEU A 173 38.21 23.05 17.22
C LEU A 173 37.32 21.81 16.96
N SER A 174 37.80 20.63 17.35
CA SER A 174 37.04 19.39 17.26
C SER A 174 35.74 19.44 18.09
N ARG A 175 35.80 19.93 19.32
CA ARG A 175 34.60 20.11 20.13
C ARG A 175 33.66 21.17 19.56
N ARG A 176 34.19 22.27 19.05
CA ARG A 176 33.36 23.37 18.53
C ARG A 176 32.65 23.04 17.20
N ILE A 177 33.27 22.22 16.33
CA ILE A 177 32.68 21.86 15.02
C ILE A 177 31.88 20.58 15.12
N VAL A 178 32.37 19.55 15.79
CA VAL A 178 31.78 18.20 15.72
C VAL A 178 30.69 17.98 16.76
N ARG A 179 30.77 18.62 17.90
CA ARG A 179 29.78 18.45 18.97
C ARG A 179 28.38 18.92 18.54
N PRO A 180 28.18 20.12 17.98
CA PRO A 180 26.87 20.55 17.48
C PRO A 180 26.33 19.67 16.34
N LEU A 181 27.22 19.10 15.53
CA LEU A 181 26.84 18.20 14.45
C LEU A 181 26.33 16.84 14.95
N ASN A 182 26.91 16.34 16.05
CA ASN A 182 26.48 15.06 16.67
C ASN A 182 25.28 15.23 17.61
N GLU A 183 25.07 16.42 18.14
CA GLU A 183 23.94 16.78 19.00
C GLU A 183 22.74 17.32 18.21
N LEU A 184 22.83 17.38 16.87
CA LEU A 184 21.75 17.78 15.99
C LEU A 184 20.60 16.77 16.09
N ASP A 185 19.52 17.18 16.73
CA ASP A 185 18.27 16.41 16.73
C ASP A 185 17.60 16.55 15.36
N LEU A 186 17.77 15.51 14.53
CA LEU A 186 17.14 15.43 13.21
C LEU A 186 15.63 15.11 13.31
N GLU A 187 15.17 14.73 14.50
CA GLU A 187 13.74 14.49 14.71
C GLU A 187 12.98 15.79 15.00
N HIS A 188 13.60 16.71 15.76
CA HIS A 188 13.01 18.01 16.09
C HIS A 188 14.04 19.13 15.91
N PRO A 189 14.37 19.51 14.68
CA PRO A 189 15.35 20.57 14.42
C PRO A 189 14.78 21.92 14.85
N GLU A 190 15.34 22.49 15.93
CA GLU A 190 14.99 23.84 16.35
C GLU A 190 15.67 24.87 15.43
N PRO A 191 14.92 25.84 14.87
CA PRO A 191 15.49 26.88 14.05
C PRO A 191 16.48 27.72 14.87
N GLY A 192 17.73 27.80 14.41
CA GLY A 192 18.76 28.64 15.03
C GLY A 192 19.74 27.93 15.96
N SER A 193 19.65 26.61 16.16
CA SER A 193 20.59 25.85 17.01
C SER A 193 21.82 25.32 16.28
N TYR A 194 22.02 25.60 15.00
CA TYR A 194 23.11 25.11 14.18
C TYR A 194 23.82 26.23 13.42
N TYR A 195 25.06 25.96 13.01
CA TYR A 195 25.87 26.91 12.23
C TYR A 195 25.18 27.30 10.91
N GLU A 196 25.34 28.56 10.51
CA GLU A 196 24.74 29.12 9.29
C GLU A 196 25.14 28.34 8.03
N GLU A 197 26.37 27.76 8.03
CA GLU A 197 26.89 26.92 6.95
C GLU A 197 26.19 25.57 6.81
N LEU A 198 25.52 25.10 7.86
CA LEU A 198 24.77 23.83 7.87
C LEU A 198 23.28 24.02 7.52
N SER A 199 22.79 25.27 7.54
CA SER A 199 21.39 25.59 7.22
C SER A 199 20.90 24.95 5.92
N PRO A 200 21.61 25.04 4.77
CA PRO A 200 21.14 24.46 3.51
C PRO A 200 21.00 22.93 3.56
N LEU A 201 21.85 22.26 4.34
CA LEU A 201 21.79 20.81 4.52
C LEU A 201 20.61 20.41 5.40
N VAL A 202 20.41 21.11 6.50
CA VAL A 202 19.31 20.87 7.44
C VAL A 202 17.98 21.16 6.77
N ASP A 203 17.84 22.27 6.04
CA ASP A 203 16.63 22.62 5.30
C ASP A 203 16.28 21.57 4.25
N ARG A 204 17.29 21.02 3.58
CA ARG A 204 17.10 19.93 2.62
C ARG A 204 16.62 18.64 3.27
N ILE A 205 17.17 18.28 4.44
CA ILE A 205 16.75 17.09 5.22
C ILE A 205 15.31 17.29 5.72
N ILE A 206 14.99 18.47 6.26
CA ILE A 206 13.62 18.81 6.70
C ILE A 206 12.64 18.73 5.52
N GLY A 207 13.02 19.29 4.37
CA GLY A 207 12.23 19.24 3.13
C GLY A 207 11.95 17.80 2.70
N GLN A 208 12.97 16.95 2.66
CA GLN A 208 12.83 15.53 2.31
C GLN A 208 11.96 14.77 3.33
N LYS A 209 12.15 15.01 4.63
CA LYS A 209 11.33 14.40 5.69
C LYS A 209 9.85 14.80 5.56
N ASN A 210 9.58 16.08 5.31
CA ASN A 210 8.21 16.56 5.08
C ASN A 210 7.59 15.94 3.83
N GLN A 211 8.35 15.83 2.74
CA GLN A 211 7.88 15.19 1.51
C GLN A 211 7.55 13.71 1.73
N LEU A 212 8.44 12.97 2.42
CA LEU A 212 8.18 11.56 2.79
C LEU A 212 6.94 11.42 3.68
N ARG A 213 6.75 12.34 4.65
CA ARG A 213 5.57 12.34 5.52
C ARG A 213 4.28 12.59 4.74
N ILE A 214 4.31 13.54 3.79
CA ILE A 214 3.17 13.83 2.91
C ILE A 214 2.86 12.61 2.03
N GLN A 215 3.87 12.00 1.40
CA GLN A 215 3.70 10.82 0.56
C GLN A 215 3.15 9.63 1.35
N LYS A 216 3.66 9.41 2.58
CA LYS A 216 3.15 8.36 3.46
C LYS A 216 1.70 8.61 3.86
N ALA A 217 1.37 9.85 4.25
CA ALA A 217 0.00 10.22 4.61
C ALA A 217 -0.96 10.07 3.41
N GLU A 218 -0.51 10.41 2.19
CA GLU A 218 -1.29 10.21 0.97
C GLU A 218 -1.50 8.73 0.65
N LEU A 219 -0.46 7.92 0.80
CA LEU A 219 -0.56 6.46 0.62
C LEU A 219 -1.51 5.85 1.65
N ASP A 220 -1.38 6.20 2.93
CA ASP A 220 -2.26 5.74 4.00
C ASP A 220 -3.71 6.17 3.75
N ARG A 221 -3.93 7.38 3.21
CA ARG A 221 -5.25 7.85 2.83
C ARG A 221 -5.84 7.03 1.69
N LYS A 222 -5.08 6.81 0.61
CA LYS A 222 -5.53 6.01 -0.54
C LYS A 222 -5.86 4.57 -0.14
N THR A 223 -5.04 3.98 0.74
CA THR A 223 -5.30 2.63 1.25
C THR A 223 -6.59 2.59 2.07
N LYS A 224 -6.81 3.58 2.97
CA LYS A 224 -8.05 3.67 3.74
C LYS A 224 -9.28 3.92 2.87
N GLU A 225 -9.17 4.78 1.85
CA GLU A 225 -10.24 5.02 0.89
C GLU A 225 -10.61 3.73 0.13
N PHE A 226 -9.61 2.97 -0.32
CA PHE A 226 -9.81 1.67 -0.97
C PHE A 226 -10.47 0.67 -0.02
N ASP A 227 -9.95 0.53 1.21
CA ASP A 227 -10.52 -0.38 2.20
C ASP A 227 -11.97 -0.01 2.56
N THR A 228 -12.27 1.29 2.69
CA THR A 228 -13.62 1.75 2.99
C THR A 228 -14.58 1.50 1.83
N ALA A 229 -14.13 1.77 0.60
CA ALA A 229 -14.93 1.49 -0.59
C ALA A 229 -15.25 -0.01 -0.72
N THR A 230 -14.25 -0.87 -0.57
CA THR A 230 -14.42 -2.32 -0.71
C THR A 230 -15.21 -2.96 0.43
N ARG A 231 -15.13 -2.41 1.67
CA ARG A 231 -15.92 -2.90 2.82
C ARG A 231 -17.42 -2.70 2.66
N ASN A 232 -17.82 -1.59 2.03
CA ASN A 232 -19.23 -1.24 1.87
C ASN A 232 -19.87 -1.86 0.61
N MET A 233 -19.09 -2.58 -0.19
CA MET A 233 -19.61 -3.31 -1.34
C MET A 233 -20.34 -4.58 -0.90
N SER A 234 -21.44 -4.90 -1.58
CA SER A 234 -22.14 -6.18 -1.43
C SER A 234 -21.36 -7.34 -2.04
N GLU A 235 -20.58 -7.04 -3.06
CA GLU A 235 -19.75 -7.99 -3.78
C GLU A 235 -18.53 -8.41 -2.93
N GLY A 236 -18.22 -9.69 -2.96
CA GLY A 236 -16.99 -10.22 -2.40
C GLY A 236 -15.79 -9.89 -3.29
N ILE A 237 -14.73 -9.33 -2.72
CA ILE A 237 -13.49 -9.05 -3.43
C ILE A 237 -12.35 -9.74 -2.71
N VAL A 238 -11.58 -10.56 -3.44
CA VAL A 238 -10.37 -11.22 -2.97
C VAL A 238 -9.24 -10.92 -3.94
N LEU A 239 -8.13 -10.44 -3.44
CA LEU A 239 -6.89 -10.30 -4.19
C LEU A 239 -5.95 -11.41 -3.77
N LEU A 240 -5.46 -12.17 -4.74
CA LEU A 240 -4.52 -13.27 -4.53
C LEU A 240 -3.17 -12.92 -5.17
N SER A 241 -2.10 -13.48 -4.63
CA SER A 241 -0.79 -13.49 -5.27
C SER A 241 -0.80 -14.39 -6.53
N ASP A 242 0.27 -14.39 -7.27
CA ASP A 242 0.55 -15.33 -8.36
C ASP A 242 0.52 -16.81 -7.91
N SER A 243 0.86 -17.07 -6.64
CA SER A 243 0.83 -18.41 -6.03
C SER A 243 -0.53 -18.80 -5.43
N GLY A 244 -1.55 -17.92 -5.43
CA GLY A 244 -2.88 -18.20 -4.85
C GLY A 244 -3.03 -17.80 -3.38
N ALA A 245 -2.00 -17.19 -2.76
CA ALA A 245 -2.11 -16.70 -1.38
C ALA A 245 -2.95 -15.40 -1.30
N VAL A 246 -3.81 -15.30 -0.30
CA VAL A 246 -4.68 -14.15 -0.09
C VAL A 246 -3.86 -12.91 0.30
N LEU A 247 -3.85 -11.89 -0.56
CA LEU A 247 -3.23 -10.59 -0.31
C LEU A 247 -4.20 -9.63 0.39
N SER A 248 -5.45 -9.62 -0.04
CA SER A 248 -6.52 -8.80 0.52
C SER A 248 -7.87 -9.47 0.31
N ILE A 249 -8.78 -9.26 1.25
CA ILE A 249 -10.14 -9.79 1.20
C ILE A 249 -11.06 -8.80 1.93
N ASN A 250 -12.22 -8.50 1.34
CA ASN A 250 -13.20 -7.63 1.97
C ASN A 250 -14.17 -8.43 2.88
N ASP A 251 -14.91 -7.69 3.73
CA ASP A 251 -15.85 -8.31 4.68
C ASP A 251 -16.97 -9.10 3.98
N SER A 252 -17.36 -8.70 2.78
CA SER A 252 -18.37 -9.41 1.99
C SER A 252 -17.86 -10.76 1.49
N ALA A 253 -16.63 -10.82 0.98
CA ALA A 253 -16.04 -12.09 0.58
C ALA A 253 -15.85 -13.06 1.76
N LEU A 254 -15.49 -12.54 2.96
CA LEU A 254 -15.40 -13.36 4.17
C LEU A 254 -16.76 -14.01 4.51
N ARG A 255 -17.85 -13.23 4.43
CA ARG A 255 -19.20 -13.73 4.67
C ARG A 255 -19.66 -14.71 3.61
N LEU A 256 -19.48 -14.38 2.33
CA LEU A 256 -19.96 -15.19 1.21
C LEU A 256 -19.23 -16.52 1.10
N LEU A 257 -17.94 -16.56 1.42
CA LEU A 257 -17.14 -17.79 1.42
C LEU A 257 -17.16 -18.54 2.76
N GLY A 258 -17.76 -17.97 3.82
CA GLY A 258 -17.77 -18.56 5.16
C GLY A 258 -16.39 -18.64 5.82
N ILE A 259 -15.45 -17.75 5.44
CA ILE A 259 -14.05 -17.79 5.85
C ILE A 259 -13.79 -16.75 6.96
N SER A 260 -12.91 -17.08 7.90
CA SER A 260 -12.45 -16.13 8.91
C SER A 260 -11.35 -15.20 8.37
N SER A 261 -11.19 -14.00 8.97
CA SER A 261 -10.15 -13.01 8.60
C SER A 261 -8.70 -13.50 8.72
N TYR A 262 -8.48 -14.69 9.26
CA TYR A 262 -7.16 -15.31 9.44
C TYR A 262 -6.60 -15.96 8.16
N CYS A 263 -7.21 -15.69 7.01
CA CYS A 263 -6.80 -16.25 5.70
C CYS A 263 -5.68 -15.44 4.99
N ILE A 264 -5.40 -14.20 5.40
CA ILE A 264 -4.39 -13.35 4.77
C ILE A 264 -3.00 -14.01 4.83
N GLY A 265 -2.32 -14.05 3.68
CA GLY A 265 -1.02 -14.69 3.50
C GLY A 265 -1.08 -16.21 3.34
N LYS A 266 -2.27 -16.82 3.36
CA LYS A 266 -2.47 -18.26 3.15
C LYS A 266 -3.16 -18.52 1.83
N ASP A 267 -2.97 -19.73 1.30
CA ASP A 267 -3.67 -20.16 0.10
C ASP A 267 -5.19 -20.20 0.34
N LEU A 268 -5.96 -19.55 -0.54
CA LEU A 268 -7.42 -19.50 -0.46
C LEU A 268 -8.04 -20.90 -0.50
N LEU A 269 -7.46 -21.81 -1.25
CA LEU A 269 -7.93 -23.20 -1.39
C LEU A 269 -7.86 -24.01 -0.08
N LEU A 270 -7.11 -23.55 0.92
CA LEU A 270 -7.11 -24.19 2.25
C LEU A 270 -8.41 -23.94 3.04
N PHE A 271 -9.18 -22.93 2.66
CA PHE A 271 -10.41 -22.51 3.35
C PHE A 271 -11.67 -22.85 2.58
N SER A 272 -11.58 -23.04 1.26
CA SER A 272 -12.69 -23.37 0.40
C SER A 272 -12.18 -24.33 -0.70
N ASP A 273 -12.30 -25.62 -0.46
CA ASP A 273 -11.83 -26.67 -1.39
C ASP A 273 -12.97 -27.08 -2.34
N SER A 274 -13.42 -26.14 -3.20
CA SER A 274 -14.30 -26.50 -4.31
C SER A 274 -13.47 -26.72 -5.58
N GLY A 275 -13.82 -27.74 -6.36
CA GLY A 275 -13.17 -28.04 -7.64
C GLY A 275 -13.27 -26.85 -8.60
N GLU A 276 -14.41 -26.13 -8.59
CA GLU A 276 -14.68 -24.98 -9.43
C GLU A 276 -13.78 -23.79 -9.06
N LEU A 277 -13.58 -23.53 -7.77
CA LEU A 277 -12.70 -22.44 -7.30
C LEU A 277 -11.23 -22.73 -7.67
N ARG A 278 -10.81 -23.98 -7.58
CA ARG A 278 -9.48 -24.42 -7.99
C ARG A 278 -9.24 -24.20 -9.49
N GLU A 279 -10.19 -24.60 -10.33
CA GLU A 279 -10.12 -24.40 -11.77
C GLU A 279 -10.09 -22.91 -12.15
N LEU A 280 -10.92 -22.08 -11.48
CA LEU A 280 -10.95 -20.63 -11.63
C LEU A 280 -9.58 -20.00 -11.37
N ILE A 281 -8.99 -20.30 -10.22
CA ILE A 281 -7.68 -19.78 -9.81
C ILE A 281 -6.60 -20.25 -10.80
N ALA A 282 -6.57 -21.54 -11.14
CA ALA A 282 -5.59 -22.07 -12.07
C ALA A 282 -5.68 -21.43 -13.48
N THR A 283 -6.89 -21.15 -13.96
CA THR A 283 -7.09 -20.47 -15.25
C THR A 283 -6.55 -19.04 -15.20
N ALA A 284 -6.83 -18.30 -14.12
CA ALA A 284 -6.34 -16.95 -13.94
C ALA A 284 -4.82 -16.88 -13.75
N GLN A 285 -4.21 -17.86 -13.09
CA GLN A 285 -2.74 -18.01 -12.99
C GLN A 285 -2.06 -18.15 -14.36
N ASN A 286 -2.75 -18.80 -15.29
CA ASN A 286 -2.28 -18.96 -16.68
C ASN A 286 -2.62 -17.76 -17.58
N GLY A 287 -3.11 -16.64 -17.01
CA GLY A 287 -3.42 -15.42 -17.75
C GLY A 287 -4.81 -15.40 -18.41
N GLY A 288 -5.66 -16.39 -18.14
CA GLY A 288 -7.02 -16.47 -18.63
C GLY A 288 -8.02 -15.76 -17.70
N HIS A 289 -9.11 -15.22 -18.27
CA HIS A 289 -10.27 -14.81 -17.50
C HIS A 289 -11.25 -15.99 -17.40
N CYS A 290 -11.79 -16.24 -16.23
CA CYS A 290 -12.75 -17.32 -16.02
C CYS A 290 -13.90 -16.88 -15.12
N GLU A 291 -15.09 -17.36 -15.44
CA GLU A 291 -16.32 -17.10 -14.72
C GLU A 291 -17.05 -18.43 -14.47
N ARG A 292 -17.56 -18.61 -13.26
CA ARG A 292 -18.34 -19.79 -12.86
C ARG A 292 -19.44 -19.41 -11.89
N ILE A 293 -20.53 -20.13 -11.98
CA ILE A 293 -21.61 -20.08 -10.97
C ILE A 293 -21.44 -21.29 -10.07
N ILE A 294 -21.43 -21.07 -8.77
CA ILE A 294 -21.33 -22.11 -7.75
C ILE A 294 -22.51 -22.01 -6.78
N GLU A 295 -22.92 -23.15 -6.22
CA GLU A 295 -23.91 -23.21 -5.17
C GLU A 295 -23.20 -23.46 -3.83
N LEU A 296 -23.43 -22.57 -2.85
CA LEU A 296 -22.90 -22.67 -1.49
C LEU A 296 -24.04 -22.39 -0.49
N ASP A 297 -24.23 -23.29 0.46
CA ASP A 297 -25.21 -23.12 1.56
C ASP A 297 -26.62 -22.72 1.10
N GLY A 298 -27.06 -23.19 -0.10
CA GLY A 298 -28.37 -22.89 -0.68
C GLY A 298 -28.48 -21.49 -1.34
N GLY A 299 -27.37 -20.78 -1.49
CA GLY A 299 -27.21 -19.58 -2.30
C GLY A 299 -26.47 -19.86 -3.61
N SER A 300 -26.74 -19.06 -4.64
CA SER A 300 -26.05 -19.10 -5.94
C SER A 300 -25.09 -17.93 -6.06
N TYR A 301 -23.80 -18.21 -6.30
CA TYR A 301 -22.74 -17.21 -6.37
C TYR A 301 -22.02 -17.28 -7.70
N GLN A 302 -21.87 -16.12 -8.34
CA GLN A 302 -21.08 -15.97 -9.56
C GLN A 302 -19.67 -15.51 -9.17
N LEU A 303 -18.68 -16.35 -9.47
CA LEU A 303 -17.26 -16.07 -9.23
C LEU A 303 -16.59 -15.69 -10.55
N CYS A 304 -15.92 -14.54 -10.55
CA CYS A 304 -15.15 -14.05 -11.69
C CYS A 304 -13.68 -13.91 -11.28
N ALA A 305 -12.79 -14.70 -11.87
CA ALA A 305 -11.34 -14.60 -11.64
C ALA A 305 -10.66 -13.97 -12.86
N SER A 306 -9.88 -12.93 -12.60
CA SER A 306 -9.13 -12.18 -13.61
C SER A 306 -7.67 -12.05 -13.20
N PRO A 307 -6.70 -12.27 -14.13
CA PRO A 307 -5.29 -12.05 -13.84
C PRO A 307 -4.97 -10.56 -13.70
N LEU A 308 -4.16 -10.21 -12.73
CA LEU A 308 -3.55 -8.91 -12.59
C LEU A 308 -2.19 -8.93 -13.29
N MET A 309 -2.07 -8.18 -14.39
CA MET A 309 -0.88 -8.21 -15.23
C MET A 309 0.12 -7.12 -14.83
N SER A 310 1.40 -7.49 -14.75
CA SER A 310 2.52 -6.55 -14.66
C SER A 310 3.42 -6.78 -15.87
N GLY A 311 3.24 -5.95 -16.92
CA GLY A 311 3.85 -6.20 -18.23
C GLY A 311 3.26 -7.45 -18.88
N SER A 312 4.09 -8.47 -19.12
CA SER A 312 3.69 -9.78 -19.72
C SER A 312 3.51 -10.90 -18.70
N THR A 313 3.73 -10.64 -17.40
CA THR A 313 3.63 -11.66 -16.35
C THR A 313 2.41 -11.43 -15.46
N VAL A 314 1.79 -12.52 -14.99
CA VAL A 314 0.72 -12.46 -13.99
C VAL A 314 1.36 -12.13 -12.65
N SER A 315 0.99 -11.00 -12.05
CA SER A 315 1.47 -10.54 -10.73
C SER A 315 0.52 -10.90 -9.59
N GLY A 316 -0.69 -11.35 -9.92
CA GLY A 316 -1.72 -11.74 -8.96
C GLY A 316 -3.04 -12.03 -9.65
N ILE A 317 -4.09 -12.29 -8.86
CA ILE A 317 -5.43 -12.60 -9.33
C ILE A 317 -6.44 -11.75 -8.56
N ALA A 318 -7.38 -11.15 -9.27
CA ALA A 318 -8.58 -10.55 -8.69
C ALA A 318 -9.73 -11.53 -8.81
N LEU A 319 -10.30 -11.94 -7.69
CA LEU A 319 -11.50 -12.75 -7.61
C LEU A 319 -12.66 -11.89 -7.11
N ILE A 320 -13.72 -11.78 -7.89
CA ILE A 320 -14.94 -11.07 -7.53
C ILE A 320 -16.07 -12.09 -7.38
N ILE A 321 -16.86 -11.93 -6.33
CA ILE A 321 -17.96 -12.83 -5.98
C ILE A 321 -19.24 -12.02 -5.93
N PHE A 322 -20.21 -12.38 -6.76
CA PHE A 322 -21.54 -11.79 -6.79
C PHE A 322 -22.55 -12.78 -6.20
N ASP A 323 -23.35 -12.32 -5.26
CA ASP A 323 -24.54 -13.06 -4.85
C ASP A 323 -25.62 -12.87 -5.91
N ILE A 324 -25.93 -13.94 -6.62
CA ILE A 324 -26.94 -13.96 -7.68
C ILE A 324 -28.17 -14.80 -7.28
N THR A 325 -28.30 -15.12 -5.99
CA THR A 325 -29.32 -16.03 -5.48
C THR A 325 -30.72 -15.58 -5.84
N GLU A 326 -31.03 -14.31 -5.63
CA GLU A 326 -32.35 -13.76 -5.99
C GLU A 326 -32.56 -13.74 -7.50
N LYS A 327 -31.54 -13.39 -8.26
CA LYS A 327 -31.58 -13.38 -9.74
C LYS A 327 -31.83 -14.78 -10.31
N GLU A 328 -31.08 -15.79 -9.81
CA GLU A 328 -31.28 -17.19 -10.25
C GLU A 328 -32.63 -17.73 -9.83
N ARG A 329 -33.13 -17.44 -8.63
CA ARG A 329 -34.49 -17.81 -8.20
C ARG A 329 -35.54 -17.17 -9.08
N ALA A 330 -35.41 -15.90 -9.39
CA ALA A 330 -36.32 -15.20 -10.29
C ALA A 330 -36.31 -15.81 -11.72
N GLU A 331 -35.11 -16.10 -12.23
CA GLU A 331 -34.95 -16.72 -13.56
C GLU A 331 -35.51 -18.15 -13.60
N GLN A 332 -35.28 -18.93 -12.55
CA GLN A 332 -35.85 -20.28 -12.41
C GLN A 332 -37.38 -20.22 -12.36
N THR A 333 -37.94 -19.30 -11.54
CA THR A 333 -39.40 -19.09 -11.48
C THR A 333 -39.97 -18.70 -12.85
N ARG A 334 -39.27 -17.85 -13.60
CA ARG A 334 -39.64 -17.46 -14.94
C ARG A 334 -39.60 -18.63 -15.93
N ARG A 335 -38.57 -19.48 -15.87
CA ARG A 335 -38.46 -20.68 -16.70
C ARG A 335 -39.58 -21.68 -16.40
N GLU A 336 -39.86 -21.95 -15.13
CA GLU A 336 -40.92 -22.82 -14.67
C GLU A 336 -42.28 -22.28 -15.10
N PHE A 337 -42.52 -20.97 -14.97
CA PHE A 337 -43.73 -20.32 -15.43
C PHE A 337 -43.95 -20.54 -16.96
N THR A 338 -42.91 -20.25 -17.77
CA THR A 338 -42.99 -20.41 -19.22
C THR A 338 -43.25 -21.86 -19.63
N ALA A 339 -42.58 -22.80 -18.98
CA ALA A 339 -42.80 -24.24 -19.22
C ALA A 339 -44.24 -24.67 -18.86
N ASN A 340 -44.73 -24.23 -17.70
CA ASN A 340 -46.08 -24.53 -17.24
C ASN A 340 -47.17 -23.92 -18.12
N VAL A 341 -47.00 -22.64 -18.57
CA VAL A 341 -47.89 -21.99 -19.53
C VAL A 341 -47.96 -22.81 -20.82
N SER A 342 -46.81 -23.19 -21.37
CA SER A 342 -46.75 -23.99 -22.62
C SER A 342 -47.47 -25.32 -22.47
N HIS A 343 -47.33 -25.99 -21.34
CA HIS A 343 -47.96 -27.26 -21.06
C HIS A 343 -49.48 -27.13 -20.90
N GLU A 344 -49.94 -26.14 -20.09
CA GLU A 344 -51.37 -25.91 -19.82
C GLU A 344 -52.14 -25.36 -21.06
N LEU A 345 -51.48 -24.71 -22.00
CA LEU A 345 -52.08 -24.31 -23.31
C LEU A 345 -52.12 -25.47 -24.30
N LYS A 346 -51.08 -26.33 -24.35
CA LYS A 346 -51.00 -27.45 -25.30
C LYS A 346 -52.09 -28.49 -25.09
N THR A 347 -52.44 -28.78 -23.84
CA THR A 347 -53.44 -29.82 -23.51
C THR A 347 -54.84 -29.49 -24.04
N PRO A 348 -55.46 -28.31 -23.76
CA PRO A 348 -56.78 -27.98 -24.34
C PRO A 348 -56.73 -27.85 -25.83
N LEU A 349 -55.65 -27.32 -26.42
CA LEU A 349 -55.50 -27.20 -27.88
C LEU A 349 -55.48 -28.55 -28.54
N GLN A 350 -54.79 -29.56 -27.98
CA GLN A 350 -54.78 -30.93 -28.46
C GLN A 350 -56.18 -31.57 -28.37
N ASN A 351 -56.95 -31.33 -27.30
CA ASN A 351 -58.30 -31.79 -27.13
C ASN A 351 -59.23 -31.17 -28.17
N ILE A 352 -59.13 -29.86 -28.40
CA ILE A 352 -59.92 -29.16 -29.43
C ILE A 352 -59.60 -29.71 -30.81
N SER A 353 -58.27 -29.82 -31.14
CA SER A 353 -57.85 -30.34 -32.44
C SER A 353 -58.33 -31.78 -32.68
N GLY A 354 -58.13 -32.65 -31.66
CA GLY A 354 -58.58 -34.05 -31.77
C GLY A 354 -60.11 -34.18 -31.91
N CYS A 355 -60.91 -33.42 -31.17
CA CYS A 355 -62.36 -33.41 -31.33
C CYS A 355 -62.76 -32.87 -32.70
N ALA A 356 -62.17 -31.82 -33.23
CA ALA A 356 -62.41 -31.24 -34.51
C ALA A 356 -62.05 -32.22 -35.66
N GLU A 357 -60.91 -32.94 -35.51
CA GLU A 357 -60.48 -33.95 -36.48
C GLU A 357 -61.45 -35.13 -36.54
N LEU A 358 -61.95 -35.63 -35.43
CA LEU A 358 -62.92 -36.68 -35.34
C LEU A 358 -64.25 -36.24 -35.96
N LEU A 359 -64.69 -35.01 -35.73
CA LEU A 359 -65.88 -34.45 -36.35
C LEU A 359 -65.72 -34.30 -37.86
N SER A 360 -64.61 -33.78 -38.36
CA SER A 360 -64.32 -33.53 -39.75
C SER A 360 -64.14 -34.83 -40.59
N SER A 361 -63.60 -35.88 -39.95
CA SER A 361 -63.43 -37.20 -40.60
C SER A 361 -64.71 -38.05 -40.70
N GLY A 362 -65.81 -37.54 -40.13
CA GLY A 362 -67.10 -38.27 -40.15
C GLY A 362 -67.13 -39.53 -39.27
N MET A 363 -66.13 -39.71 -38.36
CA MET A 363 -66.04 -40.86 -37.45
C MET A 363 -66.94 -40.73 -36.22
N VAL A 364 -67.53 -39.56 -36.01
CA VAL A 364 -68.45 -39.29 -34.89
C VAL A 364 -69.86 -39.58 -35.30
N LYS A 365 -70.60 -40.36 -34.52
CA LYS A 365 -71.99 -40.60 -34.78
C LYS A 365 -72.79 -39.30 -34.65
N PRO A 366 -73.88 -39.11 -35.46
CA PRO A 366 -74.71 -37.89 -35.40
C PRO A 366 -75.20 -37.52 -34.00
N GLU A 367 -75.55 -38.51 -33.20
CA GLU A 367 -76.01 -38.39 -31.80
C GLU A 367 -74.93 -37.85 -30.83
N ASP A 368 -73.61 -38.07 -31.12
CA ASP A 368 -72.50 -37.60 -30.35
C ASP A 368 -71.94 -36.22 -30.79
N VAL A 369 -72.30 -35.72 -31.95
CA VAL A 369 -71.83 -34.41 -32.48
C VAL A 369 -72.05 -33.26 -31.49
N PRO A 370 -73.22 -33.12 -30.79
CA PRO A 370 -73.36 -32.06 -29.76
C PRO A 370 -72.36 -32.17 -28.61
N ARG A 371 -72.05 -33.38 -28.17
CA ARG A 371 -71.12 -33.65 -27.09
C ARG A 371 -69.72 -33.25 -27.49
N PHE A 372 -69.27 -33.55 -28.69
CA PHE A 372 -67.94 -33.14 -29.19
C PHE A 372 -67.86 -31.61 -29.36
N SER A 373 -68.89 -30.99 -29.86
CA SER A 373 -68.98 -29.54 -30.04
C SER A 373 -68.96 -28.82 -28.67
N GLU A 374 -69.71 -29.33 -27.67
CA GLU A 374 -69.71 -28.78 -26.34
C GLU A 374 -68.29 -28.93 -25.68
N ARG A 375 -67.63 -30.05 -25.97
CA ARG A 375 -66.21 -30.26 -25.47
C ARG A 375 -65.22 -29.25 -26.10
N ILE A 376 -65.33 -28.96 -27.37
CA ILE A 376 -64.55 -27.92 -28.07
C ILE A 376 -64.87 -26.57 -27.46
N SER A 377 -66.12 -26.22 -27.25
CA SER A 377 -66.57 -24.96 -26.68
C SER A 377 -66.07 -24.79 -25.24
N SER A 378 -66.13 -25.84 -24.39
CA SER A 378 -65.69 -25.82 -23.05
C SER A 378 -64.16 -25.66 -22.90
N GLU A 379 -63.37 -26.38 -23.75
CA GLU A 379 -61.93 -26.26 -23.78
C GLU A 379 -61.46 -24.89 -24.31
N SER A 380 -62.19 -24.31 -25.29
CA SER A 380 -61.92 -22.96 -25.79
C SER A 380 -62.19 -21.91 -24.74
N ARG A 381 -63.29 -21.98 -23.98
CA ARG A 381 -63.57 -21.07 -22.88
C ARG A 381 -62.52 -21.18 -21.77
N ARG A 382 -62.08 -22.41 -21.47
CA ARG A 382 -61.00 -22.64 -20.50
C ARG A 382 -59.67 -22.01 -20.95
N MET A 383 -59.34 -22.11 -22.24
CA MET A 383 -58.13 -21.53 -22.80
C MET A 383 -58.15 -20.00 -22.78
N ILE A 384 -59.31 -19.37 -23.08
CA ILE A 384 -59.50 -17.92 -22.96
C ILE A 384 -59.28 -17.47 -21.52
N ALA A 385 -59.90 -18.12 -20.53
CA ALA A 385 -59.73 -17.79 -19.11
C ALA A 385 -58.27 -17.92 -18.68
N LEU A 386 -57.55 -18.98 -19.11
CA LEU A 386 -56.14 -19.16 -18.84
C LEU A 386 -55.27 -18.02 -19.41
N VAL A 387 -55.52 -17.60 -20.66
CA VAL A 387 -54.80 -16.48 -21.28
C VAL A 387 -55.06 -15.16 -20.54
N GLU A 388 -56.33 -14.91 -20.16
CA GLU A 388 -56.68 -13.72 -19.35
C GLU A 388 -55.98 -13.72 -18.00
N ASP A 389 -55.89 -14.86 -17.32
CA ASP A 389 -55.18 -14.98 -16.04
C ASP A 389 -53.68 -14.77 -16.20
N ILE A 390 -53.06 -15.25 -17.31
CA ILE A 390 -51.66 -15.02 -17.64
C ILE A 390 -51.40 -13.53 -17.89
N ILE A 391 -52.26 -12.85 -18.66
CA ILE A 391 -52.13 -11.40 -18.92
C ILE A 391 -52.23 -10.60 -17.62
N LYS A 392 -53.23 -10.91 -16.75
CA LYS A 392 -53.37 -10.27 -15.44
C LYS A 392 -52.13 -10.46 -14.59
N LEU A 393 -51.58 -11.67 -14.57
CA LEU A 393 -50.38 -11.97 -13.80
C LEU A 393 -49.13 -11.25 -14.34
N SER A 394 -48.99 -11.18 -15.68
CA SER A 394 -47.89 -10.43 -16.33
C SER A 394 -47.92 -8.94 -15.95
N HIS A 395 -49.11 -8.32 -15.98
CA HIS A 395 -49.26 -6.93 -15.54
C HIS A 395 -48.95 -6.72 -14.07
N LEU A 396 -49.24 -7.71 -13.21
CA LEU A 396 -48.89 -7.67 -11.78
C LEU A 396 -47.41 -7.82 -11.54
N ASP A 397 -46.70 -8.61 -12.37
CA ASP A 397 -45.24 -8.78 -12.29
C ASP A 397 -44.43 -7.54 -12.73
N GLU A 398 -44.99 -6.74 -13.66
CA GLU A 398 -44.37 -5.48 -14.13
C GLU A 398 -44.43 -4.36 -13.08
N GLY A 399 -45.20 -4.56 -12.01
CA GLY A 399 -45.30 -3.63 -10.87
C GLY A 399 -46.37 -2.56 -11.02
N ALA A 400 -46.54 -1.73 -9.97
CA ALA A 400 -47.63 -0.75 -9.87
C ALA A 400 -47.51 0.50 -10.78
N GLY A 401 -46.49 0.57 -11.68
CA GLY A 401 -46.12 1.79 -12.39
C GLY A 401 -47.23 2.49 -13.19
N ASP A 402 -48.20 1.75 -13.74
CA ASP A 402 -49.31 2.30 -14.51
C ASP A 402 -50.69 2.12 -13.85
N MET A 403 -50.75 1.65 -12.61
CA MET A 403 -52.00 1.36 -11.93
C MET A 403 -52.59 2.61 -11.30
N GLN A 404 -53.88 2.91 -11.62
CA GLN A 404 -54.57 4.07 -11.09
C GLN A 404 -55.10 3.79 -9.68
N TRP A 405 -54.44 4.38 -8.70
CA TRP A 405 -54.92 4.45 -7.34
C TRP A 405 -56.07 5.46 -7.23
N GLN A 406 -57.18 5.07 -6.63
CA GLN A 406 -58.34 5.93 -6.44
C GLN A 406 -59.17 5.52 -5.23
N ASN A 407 -60.02 6.41 -4.79
CA ASN A 407 -60.99 6.12 -3.73
C ASN A 407 -62.09 5.16 -4.30
N ALA A 408 -62.28 4.02 -3.64
CA ALA A 408 -63.25 3.04 -4.01
C ALA A 408 -64.09 2.58 -2.82
N ASP A 409 -65.38 2.38 -3.01
CA ASP A 409 -66.26 1.77 -1.98
C ASP A 409 -66.09 0.25 -2.02
N LEU A 410 -65.48 -0.30 -0.97
CA LEU A 410 -65.23 -1.74 -0.83
C LEU A 410 -66.55 -2.54 -0.76
N GLY A 411 -67.63 -1.96 -0.22
CA GLY A 411 -68.94 -2.57 -0.19
C GLY A 411 -69.55 -2.72 -1.56
N GLU A 412 -69.38 -1.70 -2.44
CA GLU A 412 -69.84 -1.78 -3.83
C GLU A 412 -69.04 -2.83 -4.63
N LEU A 413 -67.71 -2.88 -4.43
CA LEU A 413 -66.86 -3.89 -5.10
C LEU A 413 -67.24 -5.31 -4.65
N ALA A 414 -67.48 -5.51 -3.35
CA ALA A 414 -67.91 -6.80 -2.79
C ALA A 414 -69.28 -7.22 -3.35
N ALA A 415 -70.24 -6.29 -3.35
CA ALA A 415 -71.59 -6.57 -3.92
C ALA A 415 -71.49 -6.91 -5.42
N ALA A 416 -70.62 -6.27 -6.17
CA ALA A 416 -70.35 -6.59 -7.59
C ALA A 416 -69.75 -8.00 -7.75
N ALA A 417 -68.76 -8.37 -6.90
CA ALA A 417 -68.13 -9.69 -6.94
C ALA A 417 -69.13 -10.79 -6.60
N VAL A 418 -69.95 -10.60 -5.59
CA VAL A 418 -71.02 -11.54 -5.19
C VAL A 418 -72.01 -11.73 -6.36
N ARG A 419 -72.53 -10.66 -6.96
CA ARG A 419 -73.45 -10.75 -8.12
C ARG A 419 -72.80 -11.50 -9.31
N THR A 420 -71.54 -11.38 -9.52
CA THR A 420 -70.81 -12.07 -10.60
C THR A 420 -70.69 -13.56 -10.37
N ILE A 421 -70.54 -13.99 -9.11
CA ILE A 421 -70.37 -15.40 -8.72
C ILE A 421 -71.70 -16.10 -8.47
N GLU A 422 -72.77 -15.39 -8.14
CA GLU A 422 -74.11 -15.93 -7.80
C GLU A 422 -74.61 -16.98 -8.80
N PRO A 423 -74.57 -16.80 -10.12
CA PRO A 423 -75.01 -17.83 -11.09
C PRO A 423 -74.18 -19.12 -11.06
N ALA A 424 -72.88 -19.00 -10.65
CA ALA A 424 -72.01 -20.17 -10.50
C ALA A 424 -72.29 -20.92 -9.21
N ALA A 425 -72.56 -20.20 -8.13
CA ALA A 425 -72.93 -20.75 -6.83
C ALA A 425 -74.28 -21.48 -6.91
N GLU A 426 -75.28 -20.88 -7.57
CA GLU A 426 -76.61 -21.52 -7.78
C GLU A 426 -76.48 -22.86 -8.56
N ARG A 427 -75.67 -22.86 -9.63
CA ARG A 427 -75.38 -24.09 -10.41
C ARG A 427 -74.68 -25.17 -9.59
N ALA A 428 -73.80 -24.75 -8.68
CA ALA A 428 -73.06 -25.64 -7.78
C ALA A 428 -73.89 -26.08 -6.52
N GLY A 429 -75.08 -25.46 -6.30
CA GLY A 429 -75.90 -25.71 -5.13
C GLY A 429 -75.24 -25.16 -3.83
N VAL A 430 -74.48 -24.07 -3.94
CA VAL A 430 -73.76 -23.45 -2.81
C VAL A 430 -74.45 -22.15 -2.40
N THR A 431 -74.64 -21.95 -1.12
CA THR A 431 -75.26 -20.75 -0.55
C THR A 431 -74.18 -19.66 -0.36
N LEU A 432 -74.44 -18.44 -0.93
CA LEU A 432 -73.60 -17.28 -0.73
C LEU A 432 -74.12 -16.39 0.38
N GLU A 433 -73.26 -16.07 1.33
CA GLU A 433 -73.56 -15.13 2.40
C GLU A 433 -72.57 -13.95 2.36
N SER A 434 -73.08 -12.73 2.53
CA SER A 434 -72.22 -11.55 2.61
C SER A 434 -72.50 -10.80 3.91
N ASN A 435 -71.45 -10.54 4.69
CA ASN A 435 -71.50 -9.77 5.95
C ASN A 435 -70.59 -8.56 5.88
N MET A 436 -71.18 -7.37 5.86
CA MET A 436 -70.48 -6.09 5.83
C MET A 436 -70.81 -5.22 7.03
N SER A 437 -71.40 -5.78 8.07
CA SER A 437 -71.84 -5.05 9.26
C SER A 437 -70.68 -4.45 10.09
N GLY A 438 -69.47 -4.98 9.92
CA GLY A 438 -68.27 -4.47 10.59
C GLY A 438 -67.48 -3.42 9.79
N LEU A 439 -67.96 -3.03 8.59
CA LEU A 439 -67.28 -2.04 7.75
C LEU A 439 -67.75 -0.63 8.14
N GLN A 440 -66.87 0.11 8.83
CA GLN A 440 -67.10 1.52 9.21
C GLN A 440 -66.61 2.48 8.15
N THR A 441 -65.44 2.20 7.56
CA THR A 441 -64.83 2.98 6.50
C THR A 441 -65.09 2.30 5.15
N ARG A 442 -66.10 2.77 4.44
CA ARG A 442 -66.44 2.16 3.15
C ARG A 442 -65.54 2.55 2.00
N THR A 443 -65.04 3.76 2.04
CA THR A 443 -64.18 4.30 0.97
C THR A 443 -62.71 4.20 1.33
N VAL A 444 -61.94 3.43 0.57
CA VAL A 444 -60.50 3.19 0.78
C VAL A 444 -59.72 3.62 -0.47
N TYR A 445 -58.58 4.26 -0.30
CA TYR A 445 -57.66 4.60 -1.40
C TYR A 445 -56.92 3.33 -1.83
N THR A 446 -57.24 2.84 -3.03
CA THR A 446 -56.77 1.53 -3.52
C THR A 446 -56.79 1.46 -5.05
N VAL A 447 -56.43 0.32 -5.60
CA VAL A 447 -56.58 -0.02 -7.03
C VAL A 447 -57.81 -0.92 -7.22
N PRO A 448 -59.00 -0.38 -7.59
CA PRO A 448 -60.25 -1.14 -7.59
C PRO A 448 -60.24 -2.42 -8.44
N PRO A 449 -59.56 -2.46 -9.63
CA PRO A 449 -59.47 -3.70 -10.41
C PRO A 449 -58.76 -4.83 -9.65
N LEU A 450 -57.75 -4.52 -8.86
CA LEU A 450 -57.01 -5.52 -8.08
C LEU A 450 -57.86 -6.07 -6.92
N VAL A 451 -58.52 -5.17 -6.20
CA VAL A 451 -59.42 -5.57 -5.10
C VAL A 451 -60.56 -6.46 -5.63
N SER A 452 -61.17 -6.07 -6.78
CA SER A 452 -62.16 -6.88 -7.47
C SER A 452 -61.62 -8.25 -7.90
N ALA A 453 -60.41 -8.30 -8.43
CA ALA A 453 -59.75 -9.56 -8.81
C ALA A 453 -59.50 -10.47 -7.60
N VAL A 454 -59.07 -9.91 -6.46
CA VAL A 454 -58.90 -10.64 -5.21
C VAL A 454 -60.23 -11.24 -4.76
N MET A 455 -61.28 -10.42 -4.65
CA MET A 455 -62.63 -10.88 -4.21
C MET A 455 -63.14 -11.96 -5.14
N TYR A 456 -63.07 -11.73 -6.46
CA TYR A 456 -63.55 -12.70 -7.45
C TYR A 456 -62.83 -14.05 -7.36
N ASN A 457 -61.49 -14.05 -7.36
CA ASN A 457 -60.72 -15.30 -7.28
C ASN A 457 -60.94 -16.09 -5.99
N LEU A 458 -61.09 -15.39 -4.84
CA LEU A 458 -61.39 -16.05 -3.59
C LEU A 458 -62.82 -16.66 -3.61
N LEU A 459 -63.82 -15.94 -4.07
CA LEU A 459 -65.21 -16.43 -4.17
C LEU A 459 -65.31 -17.56 -5.19
N ASP A 460 -64.69 -17.44 -6.37
CA ASP A 460 -64.70 -18.48 -7.42
C ASP A 460 -64.06 -19.79 -6.90
N ASN A 461 -62.94 -19.71 -6.20
CA ASN A 461 -62.33 -20.87 -5.59
C ASN A 461 -63.22 -21.49 -4.49
N ALA A 462 -63.83 -20.66 -3.62
CA ALA A 462 -64.71 -21.11 -2.55
C ALA A 462 -65.97 -21.83 -3.07
N VAL A 463 -66.51 -21.41 -4.21
CA VAL A 463 -67.64 -22.08 -4.87
C VAL A 463 -67.18 -23.34 -5.61
N LYS A 464 -66.10 -23.29 -6.38
CA LYS A 464 -65.55 -24.40 -7.17
C LYS A 464 -65.14 -25.62 -6.33
N TYR A 465 -64.59 -25.38 -5.15
CA TYR A 465 -64.07 -26.44 -4.29
C TYR A 465 -65.01 -26.75 -3.11
N ASN A 466 -66.30 -26.29 -3.21
CA ASN A 466 -67.32 -26.62 -2.26
C ASN A 466 -68.11 -27.90 -2.66
N HIS A 467 -69.02 -28.30 -1.83
CA HIS A 467 -69.97 -29.39 -2.11
C HIS A 467 -71.41 -28.84 -2.20
N PRO A 468 -72.32 -29.54 -2.91
CA PRO A 468 -73.72 -29.16 -2.90
C PRO A 468 -74.30 -29.08 -1.50
N GLY A 469 -75.01 -27.98 -1.16
CA GLY A 469 -75.53 -27.67 0.14
C GLY A 469 -74.54 -26.96 1.08
N GLY A 470 -73.31 -26.71 0.60
CA GLY A 470 -72.28 -25.94 1.35
C GLY A 470 -72.54 -24.44 1.30
N THR A 471 -71.75 -23.72 2.08
CA THR A 471 -71.86 -22.25 2.24
C THR A 471 -70.52 -21.57 1.94
N VAL A 472 -70.60 -20.41 1.33
CA VAL A 472 -69.49 -19.47 1.13
C VAL A 472 -69.87 -18.15 1.75
N ARG A 473 -69.01 -17.64 2.67
CA ARG A 473 -69.25 -16.40 3.40
C ARG A 473 -68.17 -15.38 3.08
N LEU A 474 -68.55 -14.25 2.50
CA LEU A 474 -67.72 -13.07 2.35
C LEU A 474 -67.92 -12.13 3.56
N THR A 475 -66.85 -11.77 4.25
CA THR A 475 -66.91 -10.83 5.38
C THR A 475 -65.97 -9.67 5.13
N LEU A 476 -66.47 -8.44 5.31
CA LEU A 476 -65.66 -7.21 5.31
C LEU A 476 -65.79 -6.55 6.70
N ARG A 477 -64.70 -6.26 7.34
CA ARG A 477 -64.65 -5.56 8.63
C ARG A 477 -63.45 -4.67 8.75
N ASP A 478 -63.52 -3.57 9.47
CA ASP A 478 -62.36 -2.77 9.88
C ASP A 478 -61.72 -3.38 11.12
N ASP A 479 -60.39 -3.31 11.21
CA ASP A 479 -59.61 -3.76 12.37
C ASP A 479 -58.63 -2.68 12.89
N GLY A 480 -58.99 -1.42 12.72
CA GLY A 480 -58.26 -0.24 13.21
C GLY A 480 -57.32 0.35 12.16
N ASP A 481 -56.31 -0.38 11.68
CA ASP A 481 -55.32 0.11 10.75
C ASP A 481 -55.63 -0.25 9.29
N GLY A 482 -56.65 -1.03 9.02
CA GLY A 482 -57.00 -1.50 7.68
C GLY A 482 -58.39 -2.15 7.63
N THR A 483 -58.73 -2.65 6.45
CA THR A 483 -59.93 -3.44 6.19
C THR A 483 -59.57 -4.91 6.01
N VAL A 484 -60.20 -5.78 6.74
CA VAL A 484 -60.07 -7.24 6.65
C VAL A 484 -61.17 -7.78 5.70
N LEU A 485 -60.76 -8.33 4.58
CA LEU A 485 -61.55 -9.12 3.65
C LEU A 485 -61.34 -10.60 3.97
N SER A 486 -62.39 -11.36 4.31
CA SER A 486 -62.32 -12.80 4.54
C SER A 486 -63.33 -13.53 3.72
N VAL A 487 -62.91 -14.61 3.04
CA VAL A 487 -63.80 -15.56 2.36
C VAL A 487 -63.64 -16.92 3.03
N ALA A 488 -64.73 -17.42 3.61
CA ALA A 488 -64.81 -18.72 4.28
C ALA A 488 -65.75 -19.64 3.52
N ASP A 489 -65.32 -20.88 3.27
CA ASP A 489 -66.10 -21.93 2.63
C ASP A 489 -66.20 -23.17 3.52
N THR A 490 -67.21 -23.99 3.30
CA THR A 490 -67.40 -25.30 3.94
C THR A 490 -67.00 -26.45 2.99
N GLY A 491 -66.08 -26.22 2.08
CA GLY A 491 -65.72 -27.15 1.03
C GLY A 491 -64.75 -28.26 1.47
N ILE A 492 -64.03 -28.81 0.50
CA ILE A 492 -63.13 -29.96 0.69
C ILE A 492 -61.91 -29.67 1.60
N GLY A 493 -61.57 -28.40 1.83
CA GLY A 493 -60.38 -28.01 2.58
C GLY A 493 -59.08 -28.34 1.84
N ILE A 494 -57.94 -27.93 2.46
CA ILE A 494 -56.60 -28.05 1.90
C ILE A 494 -55.73 -28.85 2.91
N PRO A 495 -55.01 -29.91 2.43
CA PRO A 495 -54.09 -30.66 3.28
C PRO A 495 -52.98 -29.75 3.84
N PRO A 496 -52.45 -30.03 5.05
CA PRO A 496 -51.43 -29.18 5.70
C PRO A 496 -50.20 -28.95 4.83
N GLU A 497 -49.71 -29.97 4.13
CA GLU A 497 -48.54 -29.94 3.27
C GLU A 497 -48.72 -29.08 2.02
N ALA A 498 -49.95 -28.76 1.63
CA ALA A 498 -50.28 -27.97 0.43
C ALA A 498 -50.59 -26.51 0.75
N ARG A 499 -50.79 -26.12 2.04
CA ARG A 499 -51.28 -24.79 2.43
C ARG A 499 -50.37 -23.64 1.99
N GLU A 500 -49.04 -23.82 2.02
CA GLU A 500 -48.09 -22.81 1.52
C GLU A 500 -48.00 -22.82 0.01
N ARG A 501 -48.12 -24.00 -0.59
CA ARG A 501 -47.95 -24.20 -2.02
C ARG A 501 -49.13 -23.80 -2.87
N VAL A 502 -50.33 -23.70 -2.31
CA VAL A 502 -51.54 -23.30 -3.09
C VAL A 502 -51.44 -21.88 -3.66
N PHE A 503 -50.52 -21.06 -3.21
CA PHE A 503 -50.21 -19.73 -3.75
C PHE A 503 -49.15 -19.74 -4.85
N GLU A 504 -48.51 -20.94 -5.10
CA GLU A 504 -47.60 -21.10 -6.26
C GLU A 504 -48.37 -21.10 -7.56
N ARG A 505 -47.75 -20.59 -8.62
CA ARG A 505 -48.37 -20.55 -9.98
C ARG A 505 -48.56 -21.96 -10.52
N PHE A 506 -49.74 -22.28 -11.07
CA PHE A 506 -50.13 -23.58 -11.60
C PHE A 506 -50.17 -24.74 -10.60
N TYR A 507 -49.98 -24.44 -9.28
CA TYR A 507 -50.05 -25.48 -8.27
C TYR A 507 -51.50 -25.92 -8.05
N ARG A 508 -51.72 -27.23 -7.91
CA ARG A 508 -52.99 -27.86 -7.68
C ARG A 508 -52.80 -29.07 -6.78
N VAL A 509 -53.60 -29.20 -5.73
CA VAL A 509 -53.57 -30.31 -4.77
C VAL A 509 -53.81 -31.64 -5.44
N ASP A 510 -54.84 -31.70 -6.36
CA ASP A 510 -55.15 -32.88 -7.17
C ASP A 510 -55.38 -32.48 -8.63
N LYS A 511 -54.46 -32.92 -9.51
CA LYS A 511 -54.48 -32.64 -10.95
C LYS A 511 -55.66 -33.32 -11.70
N SER A 512 -56.19 -34.45 -11.19
CA SER A 512 -57.25 -35.21 -11.83
C SER A 512 -58.62 -34.57 -11.56
N ARG A 513 -58.96 -34.32 -10.32
CA ARG A 513 -60.26 -33.75 -9.90
C ARG A 513 -60.39 -32.28 -10.33
N SER A 514 -59.29 -31.56 -10.31
CA SER A 514 -59.28 -30.13 -10.75
C SER A 514 -59.48 -29.96 -12.27
N LYS A 515 -59.23 -30.96 -13.09
CA LYS A 515 -59.57 -30.91 -14.54
C LYS A 515 -61.09 -30.91 -14.77
N GLU A 516 -61.85 -31.62 -13.97
CA GLU A 516 -63.32 -31.67 -14.02
C GLU A 516 -63.94 -30.35 -13.54
N VAL A 517 -63.33 -29.67 -12.59
CA VAL A 517 -63.80 -28.41 -11.98
C VAL A 517 -63.32 -27.16 -12.77
N GLY A 518 -62.38 -27.29 -13.72
CA GLY A 518 -62.03 -26.22 -14.66
C GLY A 518 -61.09 -25.14 -14.09
N GLY A 519 -60.32 -25.43 -13.04
CA GLY A 519 -59.38 -24.46 -12.46
C GLY A 519 -58.09 -24.27 -13.28
N THR A 520 -57.55 -23.05 -13.40
CA THR A 520 -56.31 -22.70 -14.05
C THR A 520 -55.05 -22.93 -13.18
N GLY A 521 -55.26 -22.98 -11.84
CA GLY A 521 -54.14 -22.99 -10.87
C GLY A 521 -53.46 -21.63 -10.72
N LEU A 522 -54.02 -20.57 -11.27
CA LEU A 522 -53.50 -19.20 -11.19
C LEU A 522 -54.26 -18.29 -10.21
N GLY A 523 -55.51 -18.64 -9.82
CA GLY A 523 -56.37 -17.77 -9.04
C GLY A 523 -55.79 -17.32 -7.70
N LEU A 524 -55.23 -18.24 -6.89
CA LEU A 524 -54.61 -17.88 -5.58
C LEU A 524 -53.24 -17.19 -5.76
N SER A 525 -52.50 -17.47 -6.85
CA SER A 525 -51.29 -16.72 -7.17
C SER A 525 -51.61 -15.28 -7.60
N ILE A 526 -52.72 -15.05 -8.32
CA ILE A 526 -53.21 -13.69 -8.64
C ILE A 526 -53.57 -12.97 -7.34
N VAL A 527 -54.26 -13.63 -6.37
CA VAL A 527 -54.57 -13.04 -5.05
C VAL A 527 -53.30 -12.61 -4.34
N LYS A 528 -52.26 -13.47 -4.29
CA LYS A 528 -50.97 -13.18 -3.63
C LYS A 528 -50.27 -11.99 -4.27
N HIS A 529 -50.17 -11.95 -5.61
CA HIS A 529 -49.48 -10.86 -6.32
C HIS A 529 -50.28 -9.54 -6.24
N ALA A 530 -51.61 -9.59 -6.37
CA ALA A 530 -52.48 -8.41 -6.22
C ALA A 530 -52.37 -7.86 -4.77
N ALA A 531 -52.37 -8.72 -3.78
CA ALA A 531 -52.19 -8.33 -2.39
C ALA A 531 -50.81 -7.68 -2.18
N ALA A 532 -49.76 -8.23 -2.73
CA ALA A 532 -48.42 -7.63 -2.66
C ALA A 532 -48.35 -6.21 -3.25
N VAL A 533 -48.97 -5.99 -4.45
CA VAL A 533 -49.09 -4.65 -5.05
C VAL A 533 -49.89 -3.69 -4.16
N LEU A 534 -50.94 -4.17 -3.53
CA LEU A 534 -51.77 -3.39 -2.61
C LEU A 534 -51.15 -3.18 -1.21
N GLY A 535 -49.98 -3.76 -0.96
CA GLY A 535 -49.38 -3.74 0.41
C GLY A 535 -50.19 -4.55 1.44
N ALA A 536 -51.02 -5.47 0.97
CA ALA A 536 -51.92 -6.27 1.78
C ALA A 536 -51.27 -7.59 2.26
N ALA A 537 -51.59 -8.03 3.45
CA ALA A 537 -51.20 -9.34 3.96
C ALA A 537 -52.27 -10.40 3.66
N VAL A 538 -51.81 -11.59 3.24
CA VAL A 538 -52.71 -12.74 2.95
C VAL A 538 -52.42 -13.85 3.97
N SER A 539 -53.46 -14.42 4.54
CA SER A 539 -53.36 -15.60 5.41
C SER A 539 -54.42 -16.65 4.99
N LEU A 540 -54.09 -17.93 5.21
CA LEU A 540 -54.94 -19.06 4.88
C LEU A 540 -55.03 -20.02 6.07
N GLU A 541 -56.28 -20.33 6.47
CA GLU A 541 -56.58 -21.36 7.45
C GLU A 541 -57.49 -22.39 6.77
N SER A 542 -57.15 -23.67 6.87
CA SER A 542 -57.90 -24.72 6.21
C SER A 542 -57.77 -26.05 6.94
N THR A 543 -58.85 -26.79 7.03
CA THR A 543 -58.85 -28.16 7.53
C THR A 543 -59.46 -29.07 6.48
N LEU A 544 -58.77 -30.16 6.17
CA LEU A 544 -59.24 -31.10 5.16
C LEU A 544 -60.60 -31.70 5.54
N GLY A 545 -61.61 -31.55 4.71
CA GLY A 545 -63.00 -32.00 4.92
C GLY A 545 -63.90 -31.02 5.70
N GLU A 546 -63.37 -29.89 6.21
CA GLU A 546 -64.17 -28.90 6.96
C GLU A 546 -64.32 -27.57 6.22
N GLY A 547 -63.35 -27.22 5.35
CA GLY A 547 -63.38 -26.01 4.55
C GLY A 547 -62.13 -25.16 4.62
N THR A 548 -62.17 -23.98 4.01
CA THR A 548 -61.06 -23.05 3.89
C THR A 548 -61.51 -21.63 4.23
N THR A 549 -60.66 -20.88 4.95
CA THR A 549 -60.80 -19.44 5.13
C THR A 549 -59.56 -18.74 4.62
N VAL A 550 -59.72 -17.87 3.65
CA VAL A 550 -58.64 -16.98 3.16
C VAL A 550 -58.94 -15.57 3.62
N THR A 551 -57.99 -14.95 4.25
CA THR A 551 -58.10 -13.60 4.78
C THR A 551 -57.07 -12.68 4.13
N VAL A 552 -57.52 -11.53 3.62
CA VAL A 552 -56.68 -10.48 3.04
C VAL A 552 -56.88 -9.20 3.86
N ARG A 553 -55.81 -8.71 4.44
CA ARG A 553 -55.77 -7.48 5.26
C ARG A 553 -55.28 -6.33 4.38
N LEU A 554 -56.18 -5.46 3.97
CA LEU A 554 -55.91 -4.28 3.14
C LEU A 554 -55.58 -3.10 4.06
N PRO A 555 -54.34 -2.52 3.98
CA PRO A 555 -54.01 -1.34 4.76
C PRO A 555 -54.77 -0.12 4.24
N HIS A 556 -55.06 0.84 5.11
CA HIS A 556 -55.61 2.12 4.72
C HIS A 556 -54.46 3.02 4.22
N HIS A 557 -54.24 3.07 2.89
CA HIS A 557 -53.26 3.97 2.28
C HIS A 557 -53.77 5.42 2.22
N THR A 558 -52.88 6.36 2.50
CA THR A 558 -53.13 7.78 2.23
C THR A 558 -52.55 8.13 0.84
N PRO A 559 -53.11 9.12 0.11
CA PRO A 559 -52.59 9.52 -1.19
C PRO A 559 -51.08 9.83 -1.20
N SER A 560 -50.53 10.36 -0.10
CA SER A 560 -49.11 10.68 0.03
C SER A 560 -48.19 9.46 0.21
N GLN A 561 -48.76 8.31 0.59
CA GLN A 561 -47.97 7.07 0.78
C GLN A 561 -47.93 6.19 -0.49
N ALA A 562 -48.87 6.36 -1.40
CA ALA A 562 -48.94 5.62 -2.67
C ALA A 562 -47.93 6.11 -3.72
N GLU A 563 -47.39 7.33 -3.57
CA GLU A 563 -46.37 7.90 -4.47
C GLU A 563 -44.93 7.53 -4.11
N GLN A 564 -44.70 6.85 -2.97
CA GLN A 564 -43.38 6.51 -2.44
C GLN A 564 -43.05 5.00 -2.47
N GLY A 565 -43.91 4.14 -3.02
CA GLY A 565 -43.76 2.70 -3.08
C GLY A 565 -43.16 2.15 -4.38
#